data_33dce74f2a72c717b28faf09c61b2b61
#
_entry.id   33dce74f2a72c717b28faf09c61b2b61
#
_cell.length_a   1.000
_cell.length_b   1.000
_cell.length_c   1.000
_cell.angle_alpha   90.00
_cell.angle_beta   90.00
_cell.angle_gamma   90.00
#
_symmetry.space_group_name_H-M   'P 1'
#
loop_
_entity.id
_entity.type
_entity.pdbx_description
1 polymer ?
#
loop_
_entity_poly.entity_id
_entity_poly.type
_entity_poly.pdbx_seq_one_letter_code
_entity_poly.pdbx_strand_id
1 'polypeptide(L)'
;NIQHFSDDGYSGTNFNRPAFNSLLTEIEAGRVGTVIVKDMSRFGRNYLDVGDYLEHIFPFLGVRVIAVNDGYDSKQYEGKTGGMDIAFRNFMYENYSRDLSIKVRSAMHSRMKKGRFVNHVPYGYQKAPGDKHLMVPDPNTAPIVREIFQSIIRGKSTSQIAKELNTRGVLTPLAYKQHRLKPACQNRELMWSHITVLNILKNDKYTGVMTNHTRESRYMRDKNQRRVPREEWIITENTHEALVTKEEFDAAHAMIREVKRP
;
A
#
# COMPACT_ATOMS: atom_id res chain seq x y z
N ASN A 1 -15.32 -36.24 24.37
CA ASN A 1 -15.25 -36.51 22.93
C ASN A 1 -14.87 -35.20 22.21
N ILE A 2 -13.97 -35.27 21.24
CA ILE A 2 -13.62 -34.17 20.38
C ILE A 2 -14.22 -34.47 19.00
N GLN A 3 -14.93 -33.47 18.44
CA GLN A 3 -15.44 -33.53 17.07
C GLN A 3 -14.76 -32.41 16.26
N HIS A 4 -14.49 -32.67 14.99
CA HIS A 4 -13.86 -31.73 14.08
C HIS A 4 -14.84 -31.34 12.96
N PHE A 5 -14.98 -30.00 12.78
CA PHE A 5 -15.82 -29.41 11.74
C PHE A 5 -14.94 -28.61 10.78
N SER A 6 -15.02 -28.86 9.48
CA SER A 6 -14.20 -28.17 8.47
C SER A 6 -15.05 -27.82 7.26
N ASP A 7 -15.00 -26.57 6.83
CA ASP A 7 -15.64 -26.05 5.63
C ASP A 7 -14.58 -25.68 4.58
N ASP A 8 -14.00 -26.68 3.91
CA ASP A 8 -13.01 -26.45 2.88
C ASP A 8 -13.62 -25.77 1.65
N GLY A 9 -12.97 -24.67 1.21
CA GLY A 9 -13.41 -23.90 0.04
C GLY A 9 -14.50 -22.85 0.30
N TYR A 10 -15.06 -22.79 1.50
CA TYR A 10 -16.05 -21.76 1.86
C TYR A 10 -15.41 -20.47 2.35
N SER A 11 -16.02 -19.32 1.99
CA SER A 11 -15.60 -18.02 2.51
C SER A 11 -16.11 -17.79 3.93
N GLY A 12 -15.27 -17.28 4.82
CA GLY A 12 -15.68 -16.85 6.16
C GLY A 12 -16.57 -15.60 6.21
N THR A 13 -17.08 -15.12 5.07
CA THR A 13 -17.87 -13.87 4.98
C THR A 13 -19.32 -14.06 5.43
N ASN A 14 -19.83 -15.27 5.49
CA ASN A 14 -21.14 -15.61 6.04
C ASN A 14 -21.06 -16.91 6.86
N PHE A 15 -22.09 -17.14 7.66
CA PHE A 15 -22.23 -18.34 8.51
C PHE A 15 -23.05 -19.45 7.85
N ASN A 16 -23.56 -19.25 6.64
CA ASN A 16 -24.27 -20.32 5.90
C ASN A 16 -23.26 -21.29 5.28
N ARG A 17 -22.67 -22.12 6.14
CA ARG A 17 -21.65 -23.13 5.81
C ARG A 17 -22.09 -24.46 6.36
N PRO A 18 -21.99 -25.57 5.59
CA PRO A 18 -22.49 -26.88 5.98
C PRO A 18 -21.94 -27.38 7.34
N ALA A 19 -20.61 -27.31 7.52
CA ALA A 19 -20.00 -27.79 8.76
C ALA A 19 -20.30 -26.86 9.94
N PHE A 20 -20.39 -25.55 9.71
CA PHE A 20 -20.81 -24.61 10.76
C PHE A 20 -22.26 -24.82 11.17
N ASN A 21 -23.17 -25.04 10.23
CA ASN A 21 -24.58 -25.38 10.54
C ASN A 21 -24.70 -26.70 11.32
N SER A 22 -23.90 -27.71 10.97
CA SER A 22 -23.83 -28.96 11.73
C SER A 22 -23.31 -28.72 13.15
N LEU A 23 -22.29 -27.88 13.33
CA LEU A 23 -21.80 -27.47 14.65
C LEU A 23 -22.91 -26.81 15.47
N LEU A 24 -23.67 -25.87 14.89
CA LEU A 24 -24.78 -25.21 15.58
C LEU A 24 -25.84 -26.21 16.02
N THR A 25 -26.20 -27.17 15.19
CA THR A 25 -27.15 -28.26 15.55
C THR A 25 -26.65 -29.08 16.75
N GLU A 26 -25.35 -29.38 16.82
CA GLU A 26 -24.74 -30.07 17.95
C GLU A 26 -24.73 -29.21 19.25
N ILE A 27 -24.51 -27.88 19.10
CA ILE A 27 -24.59 -26.92 20.18
C ILE A 27 -26.01 -26.81 20.73
N GLU A 28 -27.00 -26.61 19.87
CA GLU A 28 -28.42 -26.52 20.22
C GLU A 28 -28.92 -27.79 20.91
N ALA A 29 -28.38 -28.95 20.53
CA ALA A 29 -28.67 -30.23 21.18
C ALA A 29 -27.93 -30.40 22.53
N GLY A 30 -27.16 -29.40 22.99
CA GLY A 30 -26.43 -29.45 24.27
C GLY A 30 -25.23 -30.41 24.28
N ARG A 31 -24.77 -30.87 23.11
CA ARG A 31 -23.66 -31.84 23.03
C ARG A 31 -22.28 -31.19 22.93
N VAL A 32 -22.22 -29.87 22.75
CA VAL A 32 -20.98 -29.11 22.62
C VAL A 32 -20.92 -28.02 23.69
N GLY A 33 -20.00 -28.12 24.63
CA GLY A 33 -19.78 -27.11 25.67
C GLY A 33 -18.61 -26.17 25.38
N THR A 34 -17.74 -26.51 24.42
CA THR A 34 -16.59 -25.67 24.06
C THR A 34 -16.30 -25.76 22.58
N VAL A 35 -16.17 -24.61 21.94
CA VAL A 35 -15.73 -24.46 20.55
C VAL A 35 -14.30 -23.92 20.52
N ILE A 36 -13.40 -24.62 19.84
CA ILE A 36 -12.01 -24.21 19.69
C ILE A 36 -11.73 -23.90 18.22
N VAL A 37 -11.25 -22.72 17.92
CA VAL A 37 -10.84 -22.30 16.59
C VAL A 37 -9.37 -21.92 16.58
N LYS A 38 -8.71 -22.04 15.43
CA LYS A 38 -7.31 -21.64 15.29
C LYS A 38 -7.16 -20.13 15.51
N ASP A 39 -8.02 -19.36 14.88
CA ASP A 39 -8.12 -17.90 14.97
C ASP A 39 -9.57 -17.45 14.69
N MET A 40 -9.91 -16.23 15.07
CA MET A 40 -11.26 -15.69 14.89
C MET A 40 -11.65 -15.53 13.43
N SER A 41 -10.70 -15.40 12.51
CA SER A 41 -10.98 -15.34 11.08
C SER A 41 -11.51 -16.67 10.52
N ARG A 42 -11.24 -17.77 11.20
CA ARG A 42 -11.81 -19.11 10.89
C ARG A 42 -13.22 -19.24 11.40
N PHE A 43 -13.51 -18.61 12.53
CA PHE A 43 -14.88 -18.58 13.03
C PHE A 43 -15.79 -17.79 12.09
N GLY A 44 -15.44 -16.52 11.78
CA GLY A 44 -16.17 -15.68 10.82
C GLY A 44 -15.41 -14.40 10.48
N ARG A 45 -15.79 -13.78 9.36
CA ARG A 45 -15.22 -12.50 8.90
C ARG A 45 -16.22 -11.34 8.99
N ASN A 46 -17.51 -11.63 9.15
CA ASN A 46 -18.51 -10.61 9.43
C ASN A 46 -18.55 -10.41 10.94
N TYR A 47 -18.04 -9.26 11.39
CA TYR A 47 -17.91 -8.98 12.82
C TYR A 47 -19.27 -8.82 13.53
N LEU A 48 -20.32 -8.39 12.82
CA LEU A 48 -21.68 -8.29 13.38
C LEU A 48 -22.21 -9.68 13.75
N ASP A 49 -22.12 -10.61 12.79
CA ASP A 49 -22.58 -11.98 13.01
C ASP A 49 -21.69 -12.69 14.05
N VAL A 50 -20.36 -12.47 14.00
CA VAL A 50 -19.42 -13.01 15.00
C VAL A 50 -19.74 -12.48 16.39
N GLY A 51 -19.98 -11.17 16.50
CA GLY A 51 -20.37 -10.53 17.77
C GLY A 51 -21.65 -11.13 18.33
N ASP A 52 -22.67 -11.32 17.50
CA ASP A 52 -23.95 -11.87 17.92
C ASP A 52 -23.79 -13.31 18.47
N TYR A 53 -23.02 -14.16 17.79
CA TYR A 53 -22.71 -15.51 18.30
C TYR A 53 -21.94 -15.47 19.61
N LEU A 54 -20.94 -14.63 19.75
CA LEU A 54 -20.05 -14.61 20.92
C LEU A 54 -20.63 -13.87 22.13
N GLU A 55 -21.49 -12.86 21.89
CA GLU A 55 -22.05 -12.02 22.96
C GLU A 55 -23.44 -12.47 23.40
N HIS A 56 -24.21 -13.09 22.51
CA HIS A 56 -25.60 -13.44 22.79
C HIS A 56 -25.83 -14.95 22.69
N ILE A 57 -25.56 -15.56 21.53
CA ILE A 57 -26.00 -16.93 21.25
C ILE A 57 -25.21 -17.95 22.08
N PHE A 58 -23.89 -17.94 22.03
CA PHE A 58 -23.07 -18.93 22.73
C PHE A 58 -23.09 -18.77 24.27
N PRO A 59 -23.04 -17.56 24.84
CA PRO A 59 -23.24 -17.39 26.28
C PRO A 59 -24.62 -17.88 26.74
N PHE A 60 -25.69 -17.61 25.97
CA PHE A 60 -27.03 -18.09 26.27
C PHE A 60 -27.12 -19.64 26.27
N LEU A 61 -26.38 -20.27 25.35
CA LEU A 61 -26.31 -21.74 25.23
C LEU A 61 -25.24 -22.37 26.14
N GLY A 62 -24.55 -21.58 26.97
CA GLY A 62 -23.49 -22.04 27.89
C GLY A 62 -22.22 -22.56 27.15
N VAL A 63 -21.96 -22.09 25.94
CA VAL A 63 -20.83 -22.53 25.11
C VAL A 63 -19.63 -21.60 25.26
N ARG A 64 -18.51 -22.19 25.67
CA ARG A 64 -17.21 -21.49 25.73
C ARG A 64 -16.56 -21.45 24.35
N VAL A 65 -15.96 -20.32 23.97
CA VAL A 65 -15.20 -20.16 22.72
C VAL A 65 -13.76 -19.81 23.00
N ILE A 66 -12.84 -20.53 22.36
CA ILE A 66 -11.40 -20.32 22.46
C ILE A 66 -10.82 -20.11 21.05
N ALA A 67 -10.14 -18.99 20.79
CA ALA A 67 -9.34 -18.75 19.60
C ALA A 67 -7.85 -18.79 19.96
N VAL A 68 -7.16 -19.87 19.56
CA VAL A 68 -5.81 -20.19 20.06
C VAL A 68 -4.78 -19.13 19.68
N ASN A 69 -4.70 -18.77 18.40
CA ASN A 69 -3.71 -17.83 17.89
C ASN A 69 -3.98 -16.38 18.33
N ASP A 70 -5.24 -16.09 18.69
CA ASP A 70 -5.65 -14.75 19.11
C ASP A 70 -5.61 -14.57 20.61
N GLY A 71 -5.33 -15.64 21.38
CA GLY A 71 -5.32 -15.62 22.84
C GLY A 71 -6.70 -15.30 23.44
N TYR A 72 -7.78 -15.53 22.68
CA TYR A 72 -9.14 -15.24 23.10
C TYR A 72 -9.77 -16.46 23.81
N ASP A 73 -10.41 -16.19 24.96
CA ASP A 73 -11.19 -17.18 25.73
C ASP A 73 -12.42 -16.49 26.34
N SER A 74 -13.61 -16.89 25.88
CA SER A 74 -14.86 -16.26 26.32
C SER A 74 -15.10 -16.32 27.83
N LYS A 75 -14.52 -17.31 28.50
CA LYS A 75 -14.65 -17.44 29.96
C LYS A 75 -14.01 -16.29 30.76
N GLN A 76 -13.00 -15.62 30.20
CA GLN A 76 -12.35 -14.46 30.82
C GLN A 76 -13.26 -13.24 30.89
N TYR A 77 -14.35 -13.26 30.15
CA TYR A 77 -15.28 -12.14 30.01
C TYR A 77 -16.65 -12.41 30.63
N GLU A 78 -16.88 -13.58 31.24
CA GLU A 78 -18.13 -13.92 31.89
C GLU A 78 -18.44 -12.93 33.05
N GLY A 79 -19.69 -12.45 33.10
CA GLY A 79 -20.17 -11.57 34.19
C GLY A 79 -19.81 -10.09 34.05
N LYS A 80 -19.15 -9.67 32.96
CA LYS A 80 -18.82 -8.27 32.68
C LYS A 80 -19.79 -7.67 31.66
N THR A 81 -20.96 -7.26 32.13
CA THR A 81 -21.93 -6.52 31.28
C THR A 81 -21.38 -5.15 30.88
N GLY A 82 -21.38 -4.83 29.60
CA GLY A 82 -21.02 -3.51 29.05
C GLY A 82 -19.55 -3.29 28.69
N GLY A 83 -18.60 -4.03 29.27
CA GLY A 83 -17.18 -3.92 28.94
C GLY A 83 -16.73 -4.90 27.86
N MET A 84 -17.44 -6.01 27.70
CA MET A 84 -17.11 -7.08 26.77
C MET A 84 -17.34 -6.66 25.32
N ASP A 85 -18.41 -5.95 25.04
CA ASP A 85 -18.75 -5.42 23.70
C ASP A 85 -17.64 -4.48 23.17
N ILE A 86 -17.17 -3.56 24.01
CA ILE A 86 -16.12 -2.59 23.62
C ILE A 86 -14.77 -3.28 23.46
N ALA A 87 -14.39 -4.16 24.40
CA ALA A 87 -13.12 -4.88 24.34
C ALA A 87 -13.09 -5.84 23.15
N PHE A 88 -14.18 -6.55 22.88
CA PHE A 88 -14.32 -7.46 21.75
C PHE A 88 -14.31 -6.71 20.41
N ARG A 89 -15.07 -5.62 20.28
CA ARG A 89 -15.04 -4.77 19.09
C ARG A 89 -13.65 -4.21 18.83
N ASN A 90 -12.96 -3.71 19.83
CA ASN A 90 -11.60 -3.20 19.69
C ASN A 90 -10.62 -4.30 19.25
N PHE A 91 -10.72 -5.49 19.84
CA PHE A 91 -9.94 -6.66 19.45
C PHE A 91 -10.21 -7.08 17.98
N MET A 92 -11.48 -7.14 17.57
CA MET A 92 -11.85 -7.45 16.19
C MET A 92 -11.37 -6.39 15.20
N TYR A 93 -11.49 -5.10 15.54
CA TYR A 93 -10.98 -4.01 14.69
C TYR A 93 -9.46 -4.06 14.57
N GLU A 94 -8.74 -4.35 15.64
CA GLU A 94 -7.30 -4.44 15.64
C GLU A 94 -6.82 -5.63 14.79
N ASN A 95 -7.40 -6.80 14.98
CA ASN A 95 -7.05 -8.00 14.19
C ASN A 95 -7.44 -7.86 12.72
N TYR A 96 -8.62 -7.33 12.41
CA TYR A 96 -9.02 -7.04 11.03
C TYR A 96 -8.07 -6.04 10.37
N SER A 97 -7.72 -4.97 11.07
CA SER A 97 -6.79 -3.96 10.61
C SER A 97 -5.39 -4.53 10.35
N ARG A 98 -4.91 -5.41 11.25
CA ARG A 98 -3.62 -6.11 11.14
C ARG A 98 -3.60 -7.08 9.95
N ASP A 99 -4.63 -7.92 9.81
CA ASP A 99 -4.75 -8.89 8.70
C ASP A 99 -4.87 -8.17 7.35
N LEU A 100 -5.68 -7.12 7.26
CA LEU A 100 -5.78 -6.27 6.08
C LEU A 100 -4.44 -5.65 5.72
N SER A 101 -3.69 -5.16 6.71
CA SER A 101 -2.36 -4.59 6.51
C SER A 101 -1.38 -5.60 5.92
N ILE A 102 -1.37 -6.83 6.44
CA ILE A 102 -0.52 -7.92 5.94
C ILE A 102 -0.89 -8.25 4.48
N LYS A 103 -2.18 -8.39 4.17
CA LYS A 103 -2.66 -8.68 2.81
C LYS A 103 -2.31 -7.57 1.81
N VAL A 104 -2.52 -6.31 2.20
CA VAL A 104 -2.17 -5.16 1.37
C VAL A 104 -0.66 -5.09 1.12
N ARG A 105 0.18 -5.28 2.14
CA ARG A 105 1.65 -5.31 1.99
C ARG A 105 2.09 -6.44 1.08
N SER A 106 1.57 -7.64 1.26
CA SER A 106 1.87 -8.80 0.41
C SER A 106 1.50 -8.54 -1.06
N ALA A 107 0.32 -8.01 -1.31
CA ALA A 107 -0.12 -7.64 -2.65
C ALA A 107 0.75 -6.53 -3.27
N MET A 108 1.13 -5.52 -2.49
CA MET A 108 2.06 -4.47 -2.95
C MET A 108 3.44 -5.05 -3.28
N HIS A 109 4.00 -5.89 -2.41
CA HIS A 109 5.29 -6.52 -2.62
C HIS A 109 5.30 -7.43 -3.85
N SER A 110 4.22 -8.19 -4.08
CA SER A 110 4.06 -9.00 -5.30
C SER A 110 4.05 -8.13 -6.56
N ARG A 111 3.38 -6.97 -6.53
CA ARG A 111 3.41 -6.01 -7.67
C ARG A 111 4.79 -5.41 -7.89
N MET A 112 5.48 -5.04 -6.81
CA MET A 112 6.85 -4.50 -6.87
C MET A 112 7.81 -5.49 -7.53
N LYS A 113 7.76 -6.78 -7.16
CA LYS A 113 8.56 -7.86 -7.78
C LYS A 113 8.26 -8.07 -9.26
N LYS A 114 7.04 -7.77 -9.70
CA LYS A 114 6.65 -7.80 -11.13
C LYS A 114 7.01 -6.52 -11.89
N GLY A 115 7.82 -5.64 -11.31
CA GLY A 115 8.20 -4.37 -11.93
C GLY A 115 7.06 -3.36 -12.09
N ARG A 116 5.91 -3.59 -11.44
CA ARG A 116 4.78 -2.67 -11.49
C ARG A 116 4.96 -1.53 -10.51
N PHE A 117 4.58 -0.32 -10.89
CA PHE A 117 4.63 0.78 -9.95
C PHE A 117 3.47 0.70 -8.94
N VAL A 118 3.76 1.09 -7.69
CA VAL A 118 2.79 1.04 -6.59
C VAL A 118 2.50 2.42 -5.98
N ASN A 119 3.32 3.42 -6.31
CA ASN A 119 3.24 4.79 -5.80
C ASN A 119 2.67 5.76 -6.85
N HIS A 120 3.12 7.01 -6.80
CA HIS A 120 2.75 8.01 -7.79
C HIS A 120 3.62 7.88 -9.04
N VAL A 121 2.99 8.10 -10.21
CA VAL A 121 3.69 8.19 -11.48
C VAL A 121 4.59 9.42 -11.47
N PRO A 122 5.89 9.30 -11.84
CA PRO A 122 6.79 10.45 -11.93
C PRO A 122 6.33 11.43 -13.03
N TYR A 123 6.75 12.69 -12.90
CA TYR A 123 6.57 13.69 -13.94
C TYR A 123 7.24 13.20 -15.24
N GLY A 124 6.62 13.39 -16.38
CA GLY A 124 7.05 12.82 -17.65
C GLY A 124 6.36 11.52 -18.02
N TYR A 125 5.66 10.89 -17.08
CA TYR A 125 4.88 9.68 -17.32
C TYR A 125 3.42 9.85 -16.91
N GLN A 126 2.56 9.03 -17.49
CA GLN A 126 1.17 8.85 -17.08
C GLN A 126 0.84 7.37 -16.94
N LYS A 127 -0.31 7.06 -16.35
CA LYS A 127 -0.80 5.69 -16.27
C LYS A 127 -1.22 5.22 -17.66
N ALA A 128 -0.89 3.98 -18.00
CA ALA A 128 -1.34 3.38 -19.24
C ALA A 128 -2.86 3.25 -19.29
N PRO A 129 -3.49 3.49 -20.43
CA PRO A 129 -4.90 3.14 -20.63
C PRO A 129 -5.11 1.65 -20.37
N GLY A 130 -6.05 1.31 -19.50
CA GLY A 130 -6.38 -0.08 -19.16
C GLY A 130 -5.54 -0.74 -18.06
N ASP A 131 -4.32 -0.29 -17.76
CA ASP A 131 -3.53 -0.79 -16.62
C ASP A 131 -2.97 0.36 -15.77
N LYS A 132 -3.61 0.61 -14.63
CA LYS A 132 -3.21 1.65 -13.68
C LYS A 132 -1.85 1.43 -13.01
N HIS A 133 -1.22 0.28 -13.20
CA HIS A 133 0.08 -0.10 -12.63
C HIS A 133 1.21 -0.12 -13.68
N LEU A 134 0.90 0.24 -14.92
CA LEU A 134 1.88 0.43 -15.98
C LEU A 134 2.01 1.93 -16.30
N MET A 135 3.26 2.37 -16.56
CA MET A 135 3.57 3.75 -16.95
C MET A 135 3.85 3.85 -18.43
N VAL A 136 3.36 4.91 -19.05
CA VAL A 136 3.69 5.30 -20.42
C VAL A 136 4.11 6.75 -20.45
N PRO A 137 4.95 7.19 -21.42
CA PRO A 137 5.31 8.60 -21.56
C PRO A 137 4.07 9.49 -21.66
N ASP A 138 4.09 10.61 -20.95
CA ASP A 138 3.07 11.64 -21.06
C ASP A 138 3.47 12.62 -22.16
N PRO A 139 2.69 12.75 -23.28
CA PRO A 139 3.03 13.61 -24.39
C PRO A 139 3.34 15.07 -24.00
N ASN A 140 2.71 15.57 -22.95
CA ASN A 140 2.86 16.95 -22.51
C ASN A 140 4.11 17.18 -21.66
N THR A 141 4.53 16.19 -20.88
CA THR A 141 5.58 16.37 -19.88
C THR A 141 6.85 15.57 -20.15
N ALA A 142 6.78 14.50 -20.94
CA ALA A 142 7.96 13.73 -21.34
C ALA A 142 9.01 14.57 -22.13
N PRO A 143 8.63 15.45 -23.06
CA PRO A 143 9.60 16.33 -23.74
C PRO A 143 10.34 17.24 -22.76
N ILE A 144 9.66 17.73 -21.73
CA ILE A 144 10.26 18.61 -20.71
C ILE A 144 11.31 17.85 -19.91
N VAL A 145 11.05 16.60 -19.53
CA VAL A 145 12.03 15.76 -18.84
C VAL A 145 13.26 15.52 -19.70
N ARG A 146 13.10 15.17 -20.97
CA ARG A 146 14.22 15.02 -21.92
C ARG A 146 15.03 16.31 -22.06
N GLU A 147 14.36 17.45 -22.15
CA GLU A 147 15.00 18.77 -22.23
C GLU A 147 15.84 19.07 -20.96
N ILE A 148 15.33 18.73 -19.78
CA ILE A 148 16.06 18.90 -18.50
C ILE A 148 17.37 18.10 -18.54
N PHE A 149 17.35 16.83 -18.92
CA PHE A 149 18.56 16.00 -19.03
C PHE A 149 19.54 16.54 -20.06
N GLN A 150 19.08 16.90 -21.24
CA GLN A 150 19.94 17.49 -22.29
C GLN A 150 20.56 18.83 -21.85
N SER A 151 19.80 19.65 -21.12
CA SER A 151 20.30 20.95 -20.64
C SER A 151 21.44 20.80 -19.63
N ILE A 152 21.35 19.84 -18.70
CA ILE A 152 22.44 19.51 -17.78
C ILE A 152 23.66 18.99 -18.53
N ILE A 153 23.50 18.09 -19.48
CA ILE A 153 24.61 17.54 -20.29
C ILE A 153 25.31 18.65 -21.08
N ARG A 154 24.57 19.69 -21.51
CA ARG A 154 25.14 20.89 -22.16
C ARG A 154 25.79 21.87 -21.20
N GLY A 155 25.91 21.57 -19.90
CA GLY A 155 26.58 22.37 -18.88
C GLY A 155 25.71 23.42 -18.15
N LYS A 156 24.39 23.45 -18.37
CA LYS A 156 23.52 24.35 -17.62
C LYS A 156 23.39 23.88 -16.16
N SER A 157 23.36 24.82 -15.22
CA SER A 157 23.09 24.49 -13.82
C SER A 157 21.59 24.20 -13.57
N THR A 158 21.29 23.44 -12.53
CA THR A 158 19.90 23.16 -12.13
C THR A 158 19.09 24.43 -11.84
N SER A 159 19.74 25.48 -11.34
CA SER A 159 19.10 26.77 -11.07
C SER A 159 18.78 27.54 -12.36
N GLN A 160 19.65 27.49 -13.38
CA GLN A 160 19.37 28.08 -14.68
C GLN A 160 18.20 27.39 -15.38
N ILE A 161 18.17 26.05 -15.36
CA ILE A 161 17.08 25.26 -15.93
C ILE A 161 15.75 25.60 -15.23
N ALA A 162 15.75 25.66 -13.89
CA ALA A 162 14.55 26.03 -13.13
C ALA A 162 14.04 27.44 -13.52
N LYS A 163 14.96 28.42 -13.69
CA LYS A 163 14.61 29.77 -14.10
C LYS A 163 14.01 29.80 -15.51
N GLU A 164 14.61 29.10 -16.47
CA GLU A 164 14.10 29.00 -17.86
C GLU A 164 12.69 28.38 -17.90
N LEU A 165 12.46 27.28 -17.17
CA LEU A 165 11.15 26.66 -17.10
C LEU A 165 10.08 27.58 -16.49
N ASN A 166 10.46 28.35 -15.46
CA ASN A 166 9.57 29.36 -14.86
C ASN A 166 9.25 30.50 -15.83
N THR A 167 10.25 31.02 -16.54
CA THR A 167 10.04 32.09 -17.54
C THR A 167 9.11 31.64 -18.65
N ARG A 168 9.16 30.39 -19.03
CA ARG A 168 8.29 29.78 -20.08
C ARG A 168 6.91 29.40 -19.54
N GLY A 169 6.64 29.56 -18.24
CA GLY A 169 5.37 29.18 -17.63
C GLY A 169 5.11 27.68 -17.59
N VAL A 170 6.16 26.84 -17.64
CA VAL A 170 6.01 25.39 -17.58
C VAL A 170 5.52 24.96 -16.20
N LEU A 171 4.45 24.18 -16.14
CA LEU A 171 3.89 23.72 -14.86
C LEU A 171 4.85 22.77 -14.14
N THR A 172 5.06 23.01 -12.85
CA THR A 172 5.82 22.11 -12.00
C THR A 172 5.15 20.75 -11.88
N PRO A 173 5.84 19.67 -11.47
CA PRO A 173 5.24 18.35 -11.26
C PRO A 173 4.01 18.39 -10.35
N LEU A 174 4.04 19.20 -9.30
CA LEU A 174 2.92 19.34 -8.37
C LEU A 174 1.76 20.13 -8.99
N ALA A 175 2.05 21.25 -9.65
CA ALA A 175 1.04 22.05 -10.33
C ALA A 175 0.36 21.26 -11.46
N TYR A 176 1.13 20.53 -12.26
CA TYR A 176 0.60 19.67 -13.33
C TYR A 176 -0.32 18.58 -12.78
N LYS A 177 0.07 17.94 -11.68
CA LYS A 177 -0.77 16.95 -11.01
C LYS A 177 -2.07 17.56 -10.49
N GLN A 178 -2.00 18.75 -9.86
CA GLN A 178 -3.18 19.46 -9.35
C GLN A 178 -4.11 19.88 -10.48
N HIS A 179 -3.56 20.45 -11.57
CA HIS A 179 -4.33 20.85 -12.74
C HIS A 179 -5.08 19.67 -13.38
N ARG A 180 -4.45 18.50 -13.44
CA ARG A 180 -5.07 17.28 -13.98
C ARG A 180 -6.18 16.72 -13.08
N LEU A 181 -6.06 16.89 -11.75
CA LEU A 181 -7.04 16.39 -10.78
C LEU A 181 -8.17 17.38 -10.51
N LYS A 182 -7.88 18.69 -10.56
CA LYS A 182 -8.80 19.79 -10.29
C LYS A 182 -8.47 20.98 -11.20
N PRO A 183 -8.99 21.03 -12.44
CA PRO A 183 -8.65 22.08 -13.39
C PRO A 183 -8.97 23.51 -12.91
N ALA A 184 -9.94 23.66 -12.03
CA ALA A 184 -10.31 24.96 -11.44
C ALA A 184 -9.33 25.48 -10.39
N CYS A 185 -8.40 24.66 -9.90
CA CYS A 185 -7.41 25.04 -8.88
C CYS A 185 -6.10 25.44 -9.54
N GLN A 186 -6.01 26.67 -10.04
CA GLN A 186 -4.78 27.24 -10.60
C GLN A 186 -3.92 27.79 -9.47
N ASN A 187 -3.09 26.97 -8.85
CA ASN A 187 -2.10 27.46 -7.89
C ASN A 187 -0.86 27.94 -8.69
N ARG A 188 -0.89 29.21 -9.12
CA ARG A 188 0.19 29.87 -9.91
C ARG A 188 1.48 30.08 -9.13
N GLU A 189 1.47 29.86 -7.80
CA GLU A 189 2.63 30.10 -6.92
C GLU A 189 3.65 28.96 -6.91
N LEU A 190 3.36 27.81 -7.54
CA LEU A 190 4.27 26.69 -7.58
C LEU A 190 5.30 26.87 -8.70
N MET A 191 6.48 27.38 -8.32
CA MET A 191 7.61 27.60 -9.22
C MET A 191 8.60 26.43 -9.21
N TRP A 192 9.27 26.20 -10.33
CA TRP A 192 10.41 25.30 -10.40
C TRP A 192 11.55 25.81 -9.50
N SER A 193 12.12 24.90 -8.75
CA SER A 193 13.32 25.12 -7.94
C SER A 193 14.45 24.19 -8.42
N HIS A 194 15.68 24.54 -8.09
CA HIS A 194 16.84 23.68 -8.36
C HIS A 194 16.68 22.29 -7.73
N ILE A 195 15.99 22.17 -6.56
CA ILE A 195 15.71 20.90 -5.90
C ILE A 195 14.74 20.06 -6.73
N THR A 196 13.70 20.66 -7.32
CA THR A 196 12.74 19.95 -8.18
C THR A 196 13.44 19.38 -9.40
N VAL A 197 14.29 20.17 -10.07
CA VAL A 197 15.10 19.72 -11.21
C VAL A 197 16.06 18.59 -10.77
N LEU A 198 16.75 18.77 -9.64
CA LEU A 198 17.66 17.76 -9.11
C LEU A 198 16.97 16.44 -8.77
N ASN A 199 15.75 16.48 -8.24
CA ASN A 199 14.97 15.28 -7.95
C ASN A 199 14.57 14.53 -9.23
N ILE A 200 14.31 15.23 -10.33
CA ILE A 200 14.08 14.62 -11.64
C ILE A 200 15.37 13.94 -12.09
N LEU A 201 16.47 14.64 -12.12
CA LEU A 201 17.76 14.12 -12.59
C LEU A 201 18.28 12.91 -11.81
N LYS A 202 17.89 12.77 -10.54
CA LYS A 202 18.27 11.63 -9.67
C LYS A 202 17.34 10.43 -9.75
N ASN A 203 16.27 10.50 -10.51
CA ASN A 203 15.27 9.44 -10.54
C ASN A 203 15.59 8.45 -11.68
N ASP A 204 16.11 7.29 -11.33
CA ASP A 204 16.49 6.21 -12.22
C ASP A 204 15.32 5.62 -13.03
N LYS A 205 14.07 5.88 -12.64
CA LYS A 205 12.90 5.46 -13.41
C LYS A 205 12.85 6.03 -14.83
N TYR A 206 13.53 7.14 -15.08
CA TYR A 206 13.59 7.70 -16.44
C TYR A 206 14.39 6.86 -17.42
N THR A 207 15.20 5.90 -16.96
CA THR A 207 15.93 4.93 -17.80
C THR A 207 15.17 3.64 -18.07
N GLY A 208 13.86 3.57 -17.75
CA GLY A 208 13.06 2.36 -17.93
C GLY A 208 13.17 1.34 -16.78
N VAL A 209 13.94 1.68 -15.75
CA VAL A 209 14.14 0.85 -14.56
C VAL A 209 13.09 1.17 -13.49
N MET A 210 12.42 0.16 -12.96
CA MET A 210 11.52 0.33 -11.84
C MET A 210 12.22 0.05 -10.53
N THR A 211 12.47 1.09 -9.76
CA THR A 211 13.02 0.99 -8.40
C THR A 211 11.90 1.11 -7.39
N ASN A 212 11.66 0.04 -6.67
CA ASN A 212 10.66 -0.08 -5.62
C ASN A 212 11.30 -0.38 -4.26
N HIS A 213 10.51 -0.36 -3.17
CA HIS A 213 10.95 -0.66 -1.80
C HIS A 213 12.12 0.21 -1.31
N THR A 214 12.17 1.49 -1.71
CA THR A 214 13.22 2.43 -1.28
C THR A 214 12.96 3.02 0.11
N ARG A 215 11.73 2.92 0.59
CA ARG A 215 11.27 3.37 1.90
C ARG A 215 10.25 2.41 2.46
N GLU A 216 10.23 2.23 3.77
CA GLU A 216 9.22 1.44 4.47
C GLU A 216 8.75 2.13 5.75
N SER A 217 7.52 1.82 6.16
CA SER A 217 6.95 2.21 7.46
C SER A 217 7.01 1.00 8.39
N ARG A 218 7.44 1.17 9.64
CA ARG A 218 7.53 0.08 10.63
C ARG A 218 6.16 -0.53 10.93
N TYR A 219 5.14 0.32 11.04
CA TYR A 219 3.75 -0.10 11.31
C TYR A 219 2.75 0.79 10.54
N MET A 220 1.51 0.37 10.50
CA MET A 220 0.42 1.16 9.93
C MET A 220 0.28 2.48 10.67
N ARG A 221 0.15 3.59 9.94
CA ARG A 221 0.08 4.97 10.44
C ARG A 221 1.41 5.55 10.93
N ASP A 222 2.53 4.84 10.79
CA ASP A 222 3.84 5.47 11.01
C ASP A 222 4.08 6.53 9.93
N LYS A 223 4.11 7.78 10.34
CA LYS A 223 4.41 8.91 9.45
C LYS A 223 5.90 8.98 9.09
N ASN A 224 6.76 8.34 9.89
CA ASN A 224 8.20 8.34 9.73
C ASN A 224 8.63 7.13 8.90
N GLN A 225 8.71 7.31 7.58
CA GLN A 225 9.28 6.30 6.70
C GLN A 225 10.80 6.27 6.84
N ARG A 226 11.36 5.10 7.14
CA ARG A 226 12.82 4.89 7.07
C ARG A 226 13.26 4.57 5.64
N ARG A 227 14.47 4.96 5.30
CA ARG A 227 15.12 4.50 4.05
C ARG A 227 15.52 3.06 4.21
N VAL A 228 15.23 2.27 3.18
CA VAL A 228 15.66 0.88 3.09
C VAL A 228 17.08 0.87 2.49
N PRO A 229 18.00 0.03 2.97
CA PRO A 229 19.32 -0.19 2.35
C PRO A 229 19.17 -0.55 0.87
N ARG A 230 20.15 -0.13 0.05
CA ARG A 230 20.07 -0.32 -1.41
C ARG A 230 20.02 -1.79 -1.83
N GLU A 231 20.64 -2.64 -1.05
CA GLU A 231 20.69 -4.10 -1.25
C GLU A 231 19.30 -4.76 -1.14
N GLU A 232 18.39 -4.13 -0.43
CA GLU A 232 17.01 -4.60 -0.24
C GLU A 232 16.01 -3.96 -1.23
N TRP A 233 16.47 -3.06 -2.11
CA TRP A 233 15.61 -2.45 -3.11
C TRP A 233 15.17 -3.48 -4.14
N ILE A 234 13.93 -3.37 -4.57
CA ILE A 234 13.40 -4.20 -5.66
C ILE A 234 13.59 -3.42 -6.95
N ILE A 235 14.59 -3.82 -7.72
CA ILE A 235 14.95 -3.20 -9.00
C ILE A 235 14.54 -4.16 -10.12
N THR A 236 13.76 -3.67 -11.07
CA THR A 236 13.34 -4.43 -12.25
C THR A 236 13.61 -3.59 -13.48
N GLU A 237 14.37 -4.12 -14.43
CA GLU A 237 14.75 -3.45 -15.65
C GLU A 237 13.67 -3.61 -16.74
N ASN A 238 13.66 -2.71 -17.72
CA ASN A 238 12.79 -2.76 -18.92
C ASN A 238 11.28 -2.88 -18.59
N THR A 239 10.83 -2.19 -17.55
CA THR A 239 9.43 -2.25 -17.13
C THR A 239 8.51 -1.27 -17.87
N HIS A 240 9.08 -0.24 -18.48
CA HIS A 240 8.38 0.82 -19.21
C HIS A 240 9.32 1.53 -20.19
N GLU A 241 8.77 2.29 -21.13
CA GLU A 241 9.56 3.07 -22.09
C GLU A 241 10.45 4.09 -21.38
N ALA A 242 11.74 4.07 -21.67
CA ALA A 242 12.71 5.02 -21.14
C ALA A 242 12.52 6.41 -21.78
N LEU A 243 12.61 7.47 -20.98
CA LEU A 243 12.65 8.85 -21.51
C LEU A 243 14.06 9.30 -21.88
N VAL A 244 15.06 8.72 -21.22
CA VAL A 244 16.50 8.99 -21.45
C VAL A 244 17.25 7.67 -21.45
N THR A 245 18.36 7.62 -22.18
CA THR A 245 19.22 6.44 -22.18
C THR A 245 20.04 6.38 -20.88
N LYS A 246 20.63 5.22 -20.61
CA LYS A 246 21.49 5.07 -19.43
C LYS A 246 22.73 5.95 -19.52
N GLU A 247 23.28 6.10 -20.73
CA GLU A 247 24.43 6.95 -21.02
C GLU A 247 24.11 8.43 -20.75
N GLU A 248 22.94 8.92 -21.18
CA GLU A 248 22.48 10.29 -20.92
C GLU A 248 22.26 10.50 -19.40
N PHE A 249 21.70 9.52 -18.74
CA PHE A 249 21.49 9.57 -17.28
C PHE A 249 22.82 9.65 -16.51
N ASP A 250 23.78 8.81 -16.86
CA ASP A 250 25.09 8.77 -16.22
C ASP A 250 25.90 10.03 -16.53
N ALA A 251 25.83 10.56 -17.76
CA ALA A 251 26.44 11.85 -18.15
C ALA A 251 25.86 13.01 -17.33
N ALA A 252 24.53 13.09 -17.18
CA ALA A 252 23.89 14.10 -16.36
C ALA A 252 24.32 14.01 -14.87
N HIS A 253 24.49 12.79 -14.35
CA HIS A 253 24.97 12.56 -12.99
C HIS A 253 26.43 12.97 -12.79
N ALA A 254 27.32 12.78 -13.77
CA ALA A 254 28.69 13.25 -13.76
C ALA A 254 28.75 14.77 -13.63
N MET A 255 27.99 15.49 -14.46
CA MET A 255 27.92 16.95 -14.43
C MET A 255 27.42 17.49 -13.08
N ILE A 256 26.43 16.83 -12.43
CA ILE A 256 25.93 17.24 -11.11
C ILE A 256 27.02 17.08 -10.02
N ARG A 257 27.90 16.09 -10.13
CA ARG A 257 28.99 15.86 -9.16
C ARG A 257 30.11 16.87 -9.30
N GLU A 258 30.44 17.27 -10.52
CA GLU A 258 31.48 18.29 -10.77
C GLU A 258 31.11 19.65 -10.21
N VAL A 259 29.85 20.06 -10.34
CA VAL A 259 29.37 21.37 -9.79
C VAL A 259 29.35 21.37 -8.25
N LYS A 260 29.48 20.23 -7.57
CA LYS A 260 29.53 20.15 -6.10
C LYS A 260 30.93 20.14 -5.50
N ARG A 261 31.99 20.22 -6.31
CA ARG A 261 33.36 20.40 -5.78
C ARG A 261 33.65 21.89 -5.72
N PRO A 262 33.83 22.51 -4.51
CA PRO A 262 34.37 23.84 -4.36
C PRO A 262 35.84 23.83 -4.75
#